data_9cb3b8d59ff6a8526d41336d28c71d50
#
_entry.id   9cb3b8d59ff6a8526d41336d28c71d50
#
_cell.length_a   1.000
_cell.length_b   1.000
_cell.length_c   1.000
_cell.angle_alpha   90.00
_cell.angle_beta   90.00
_cell.angle_gamma   90.00
#
_symmetry.space_group_name_H-M   'P 1'
#
loop_
_entity.id
_entity.type
_entity.pdbx_description
1 polymer ?
#
loop_
_entity_poly.entity_id
_entity_poly.type
_entity_poly.pdbx_seq_one_letter_code
_entity_poly.pdbx_strand_id
1 'polypeptide(L)'
;MIEQGTAEWHAMRLGKVTASKVSSVVARTKSGWGAERGNYLAQLVVERMTGIPTEGFTNDAMRWGTEKEPDARDAYSFYSGNEVTLASFVDHPKIAMSGASPDGFIADDGLVEIKCPQ
;
A
#
# COMPACT_ATOMS: atom_id res chain seq x y z
N MET A 1 -5.23 14.70 -8.05
CA MET A 1 -4.57 13.48 -7.58
C MET A 1 -5.62 12.50 -7.03
N ILE A 2 -5.47 11.23 -7.33
CA ILE A 2 -6.38 10.19 -6.84
C ILE A 2 -6.07 9.87 -5.39
N GLU A 3 -7.06 10.03 -4.52
CA GLU A 3 -6.90 9.74 -3.09
C GLU A 3 -6.88 8.24 -2.81
N GLN A 4 -6.06 7.84 -1.85
CA GLN A 4 -6.01 6.47 -1.35
C GLN A 4 -7.35 6.10 -0.70
N GLY A 5 -7.78 4.84 -0.90
CA GLY A 5 -9.05 4.32 -0.39
C GLY A 5 -10.25 4.55 -1.29
N THR A 6 -10.11 5.33 -2.35
CA THR A 6 -11.20 5.54 -3.32
C THR A 6 -11.31 4.37 -4.31
N ALA A 7 -12.45 4.27 -5.01
CA ALA A 7 -12.64 3.25 -6.04
C ALA A 7 -11.58 3.37 -7.15
N GLU A 8 -11.23 4.59 -7.53
CA GLU A 8 -10.20 4.85 -8.54
C GLU A 8 -8.82 4.35 -8.09
N TRP A 9 -8.47 4.57 -6.84
CA TRP A 9 -7.23 4.08 -6.26
C TRP A 9 -7.19 2.53 -6.24
N HIS A 10 -8.30 1.89 -5.86
CA HIS A 10 -8.40 0.44 -5.90
C HIS A 10 -8.24 -0.10 -7.32
N ALA A 11 -8.80 0.60 -8.32
CA ALA A 11 -8.64 0.23 -9.72
C ALA A 11 -7.18 0.33 -10.19
N MET A 12 -6.45 1.33 -9.74
CA MET A 12 -5.02 1.46 -10.06
C MET A 12 -4.17 0.31 -9.53
N ARG A 13 -4.57 -0.27 -8.40
CA ARG A 13 -3.85 -1.36 -7.72
C ARG A 13 -4.26 -2.76 -8.21
N LEU A 14 -5.35 -2.84 -8.94
CA LEU A 14 -5.99 -4.10 -9.32
C LEU A 14 -5.02 -5.06 -10.03
N GLY A 15 -4.88 -6.26 -9.49
CA GLY A 15 -4.04 -7.31 -10.08
C GLY A 15 -2.54 -7.01 -10.04
N LYS A 16 -2.12 -6.03 -9.27
CA LYS A 16 -0.70 -5.63 -9.14
C LYS A 16 -0.12 -6.08 -7.79
N VAL A 17 1.16 -6.42 -7.80
CA VAL A 17 1.91 -6.66 -6.56
C VAL A 17 2.15 -5.31 -5.88
N THR A 18 1.67 -5.17 -4.65
CA THR A 18 1.85 -3.94 -3.88
C THR A 18 2.94 -4.11 -2.82
N ALA A 19 3.59 -3.02 -2.45
CA ALA A 19 4.67 -3.03 -1.47
C ALA A 19 4.23 -3.64 -0.14
N SER A 20 2.99 -3.42 0.29
CA SER A 20 2.43 -3.97 1.53
C SER A 20 2.31 -5.50 1.53
N LYS A 21 2.39 -6.14 0.37
CA LYS A 21 2.25 -7.58 0.18
C LYS A 21 3.54 -8.27 -0.27
N VAL A 22 4.66 -7.56 -0.32
CA VAL A 22 5.95 -8.15 -0.71
C VAL A 22 6.35 -9.29 0.22
N SER A 23 6.02 -9.21 1.50
CA SER A 23 6.29 -10.31 2.45
C SER A 23 5.65 -11.64 2.01
N SER A 24 4.46 -11.60 1.41
CA SER A 24 3.81 -12.80 0.87
C SER A 24 4.54 -13.34 -0.35
N VAL A 25 5.05 -12.45 -1.22
CA VAL A 25 5.79 -12.85 -2.42
C VAL A 25 7.08 -13.59 -2.08
N VAL A 26 7.78 -13.15 -1.04
CA VAL A 26 9.08 -13.71 -0.65
C VAL A 26 8.98 -14.72 0.49
N ALA A 27 7.76 -15.08 0.90
CA ALA A 27 7.54 -16.03 2.00
C ALA A 27 8.18 -17.39 1.69
N ARG A 28 8.96 -17.91 2.63
CA ARG A 28 9.66 -19.18 2.50
C ARG A 28 9.48 -20.06 3.73
N THR A 29 9.56 -21.36 3.49
CA THR A 29 9.62 -22.40 4.53
C THR A 29 10.89 -23.21 4.32
N LYS A 30 11.15 -24.17 5.21
CA LYS A 30 12.29 -25.09 5.07
C LYS A 30 12.25 -25.92 3.78
N SER A 31 11.05 -26.14 3.23
CA SER A 31 10.85 -26.96 2.02
C SER A 31 10.70 -26.12 0.73
N GLY A 32 10.83 -24.80 0.79
CA GLY A 32 10.73 -23.92 -0.38
C GLY A 32 9.82 -22.71 -0.16
N TRP A 33 9.10 -22.31 -1.19
CA TRP A 33 8.20 -21.16 -1.10
C TRP A 33 7.06 -21.42 -0.12
N GLY A 34 6.72 -20.40 0.65
CA GLY A 34 5.57 -20.45 1.57
C GLY A 34 4.24 -20.43 0.84
N ALA A 35 3.21 -20.98 1.47
CA ALA A 35 1.85 -21.02 0.93
C ALA A 35 1.27 -19.63 0.63
N GLU A 36 1.67 -18.61 1.39
CA GLU A 36 1.22 -17.22 1.19
C GLU A 36 1.53 -16.70 -0.21
N ARG A 37 2.69 -17.12 -0.78
CA ARG A 37 3.06 -16.72 -2.14
C ARG A 37 2.05 -17.23 -3.17
N GLY A 38 1.69 -18.51 -3.10
CA GLY A 38 0.71 -19.13 -3.99
C GLY A 38 -0.69 -18.54 -3.81
N ASN A 39 -1.09 -18.30 -2.58
CA ASN A 39 -2.39 -17.70 -2.27
C ASN A 39 -2.50 -16.28 -2.82
N TYR A 40 -1.44 -15.48 -2.67
CA TYR A 40 -1.42 -14.12 -3.22
C TYR A 40 -1.42 -14.13 -4.75
N LEU A 41 -0.65 -15.03 -5.37
CA LEU A 41 -0.68 -15.20 -6.82
C LEU A 41 -2.11 -15.50 -7.31
N ALA A 42 -2.80 -16.43 -6.66
CA ALA A 42 -4.18 -16.77 -7.00
C ALA A 42 -5.12 -15.57 -6.87
N GLN A 43 -4.95 -14.78 -5.80
CA GLN A 43 -5.71 -13.55 -5.60
C GLN A 43 -5.53 -12.57 -6.75
N LEU A 44 -4.28 -12.34 -7.16
CA LEU A 44 -3.97 -11.42 -8.27
C LEU A 44 -4.54 -11.89 -9.59
N VAL A 45 -4.49 -13.20 -9.87
CA VAL A 45 -5.08 -13.80 -11.07
C VAL A 45 -6.59 -13.57 -11.10
N VAL A 46 -7.27 -13.82 -9.97
CA VAL A 46 -8.72 -13.61 -9.86
C VAL A 46 -9.08 -12.14 -10.08
N GLU A 47 -8.32 -11.22 -9.49
CA GLU A 47 -8.53 -9.78 -9.68
C GLU A 47 -8.40 -9.38 -11.15
N ARG A 48 -7.40 -9.89 -11.86
CA ARG A 48 -7.21 -9.60 -13.30
C ARG A 48 -8.31 -10.18 -14.14
N MET A 49 -8.79 -11.38 -13.82
CA MET A 49 -9.83 -12.06 -14.58
C MET A 49 -11.22 -11.46 -14.37
N THR A 50 -11.51 -11.00 -13.15
CA THR A 50 -12.84 -10.49 -12.79
C THR A 50 -12.96 -8.98 -12.86
N GLY A 51 -11.86 -8.26 -12.77
CA GLY A 51 -11.86 -6.80 -12.65
C GLY A 51 -12.39 -6.31 -11.30
N ILE A 52 -12.48 -7.20 -10.31
CA ILE A 52 -13.03 -6.89 -8.98
C ILE A 52 -11.92 -6.93 -7.95
N PRO A 53 -11.69 -5.84 -7.18
CA PRO A 53 -10.70 -5.83 -6.09
C PRO A 53 -11.07 -6.84 -5.02
N THR A 54 -10.06 -7.48 -4.45
CA THR A 54 -10.24 -8.35 -3.27
C THR A 54 -10.53 -7.49 -2.06
N GLU A 55 -11.64 -7.79 -1.36
CA GLU A 55 -11.97 -7.10 -0.12
C GLU A 55 -10.98 -7.48 0.97
N GLY A 56 -10.40 -6.44 1.59
CA GLY A 56 -9.46 -6.62 2.67
C GLY A 56 -10.15 -6.76 4.01
N PHE A 57 -9.49 -7.46 4.92
CA PHE A 57 -9.88 -7.50 6.32
C PHE A 57 -9.63 -6.13 6.96
N THR A 58 -10.61 -5.63 7.73
CA THR A 58 -10.49 -4.37 8.48
C THR A 58 -10.82 -4.61 9.95
N ASN A 59 -10.02 -4.06 10.85
CA ASN A 59 -10.23 -4.12 12.29
C ASN A 59 -10.11 -2.73 12.91
N ASP A 60 -10.33 -2.65 14.22
CA ASP A 60 -10.30 -1.37 14.96
C ASP A 60 -8.92 -0.71 14.90
N ALA A 61 -7.83 -1.49 14.99
CA ALA A 61 -6.49 -0.96 14.90
C ALA A 61 -6.20 -0.35 13.52
N MET A 62 -6.67 -0.98 12.45
CA MET A 62 -6.53 -0.47 11.09
C MET A 62 -7.33 0.82 10.88
N ARG A 63 -8.55 0.88 11.40
CA ARG A 63 -9.37 2.10 11.36
C ARG A 63 -8.72 3.23 12.14
N TRP A 64 -8.21 2.95 13.33
CA TRP A 64 -7.46 3.90 14.14
C TRP A 64 -6.29 4.49 13.36
N GLY A 65 -5.48 3.64 12.71
CA GLY A 65 -4.34 4.08 11.91
C GLY A 65 -4.78 5.03 10.78
N THR A 66 -5.84 4.67 10.06
CA THR A 66 -6.37 5.49 8.97
C THR A 66 -6.90 6.85 9.47
N GLU A 67 -7.62 6.86 10.60
CA GLU A 67 -8.16 8.09 11.20
C GLU A 67 -7.07 9.02 11.72
N LYS A 68 -5.99 8.46 12.27
CA LYS A 68 -4.91 9.23 12.89
C LYS A 68 -3.81 9.66 11.92
N GLU A 69 -3.75 9.07 10.74
CA GLU A 69 -2.71 9.36 9.76
C GLU A 69 -2.64 10.86 9.38
N PRO A 70 -3.76 11.56 9.08
CA PRO A 70 -3.69 12.99 8.78
C PRO A 70 -3.12 13.83 9.91
N ASP A 71 -3.49 13.53 11.16
CA ASP A 71 -2.97 14.25 12.33
C ASP A 71 -1.46 14.01 12.49
N ALA A 72 -1.01 12.78 12.30
CA ALA A 72 0.40 12.42 12.37
C ALA A 72 1.21 13.10 11.24
N ARG A 73 0.64 13.17 10.05
CA ARG A 73 1.25 13.86 8.90
C ARG A 73 1.43 15.35 9.20
N ASP A 74 0.41 15.99 9.73
CA ASP A 74 0.44 17.41 10.09
C ASP A 74 1.45 17.68 11.19
N ALA A 75 1.51 16.83 12.20
CA ALA A 75 2.50 16.93 13.29
C ALA A 75 3.93 16.79 12.77
N TYR A 76 4.17 15.84 11.90
CA TYR A 76 5.48 15.65 11.28
C TYR A 76 5.89 16.89 10.47
N SER A 77 4.98 17.44 9.66
CA SER A 77 5.25 18.65 8.88
C SER A 77 5.59 19.83 9.78
N PHE A 78 4.86 19.99 10.87
CA PHE A 78 5.09 21.08 11.83
C PHE A 78 6.45 20.96 12.52
N TYR A 79 6.80 19.79 13.05
CA TYR A 79 8.02 19.59 13.81
C TYR A 79 9.28 19.51 12.94
N SER A 80 9.17 18.94 11.74
CA SER A 80 10.33 18.80 10.85
C SER A 80 10.57 20.00 9.95
N GLY A 81 9.57 20.85 9.76
CA GLY A 81 9.63 21.94 8.79
C GLY A 81 9.50 21.47 7.33
N ASN A 82 9.26 20.17 7.10
CA ASN A 82 9.08 19.63 5.76
C ASN A 82 7.60 19.64 5.37
N GLU A 83 7.30 20.08 4.17
CA GLU A 83 5.97 19.93 3.61
C GLU A 83 5.77 18.51 3.09
N VAL A 84 4.70 17.86 3.50
CA VAL A 84 4.34 16.52 3.03
C VAL A 84 3.23 16.63 2.00
N THR A 85 3.51 16.15 0.78
CA THR A 85 2.54 16.09 -0.31
C THR A 85 1.89 14.70 -0.29
N LEU A 86 0.57 14.65 -0.44
CA LEU A 86 -0.15 13.38 -0.52
C LEU A 86 0.27 12.60 -1.76
N ALA A 87 0.38 11.29 -1.60
CA ALA A 87 0.71 10.37 -2.68
C ALA A 87 -0.48 9.45 -2.99
N SER A 88 -0.63 9.11 -4.25
CA SER A 88 -1.56 8.10 -4.72
C SER A 88 -0.83 6.76 -4.84
N PHE A 89 -1.22 5.92 -5.79
CA PHE A 89 -0.49 4.70 -6.13
C PHE A 89 0.59 5.02 -7.16
N VAL A 90 1.81 4.53 -6.93
CA VAL A 90 2.96 4.76 -7.81
C VAL A 90 3.40 3.43 -8.39
N ASP A 91 3.35 3.29 -9.71
CA ASP A 91 3.85 2.10 -10.38
C ASP A 91 5.38 2.03 -10.30
N HIS A 92 5.91 0.83 -10.13
CA HIS A 92 7.36 0.62 -10.12
C HIS A 92 7.93 0.92 -11.50
N PRO A 93 9.01 1.70 -11.61
CA PRO A 93 9.53 2.15 -12.91
C PRO A 93 10.13 1.03 -13.77
N LYS A 94 10.52 -0.10 -13.18
CA LYS A 94 11.19 -1.19 -13.88
C LYS A 94 10.51 -2.53 -13.78
N ILE A 95 9.71 -2.75 -12.74
CA ILE A 95 9.01 -4.03 -12.53
C ILE A 95 7.55 -3.85 -12.87
N ALA A 96 7.13 -4.41 -13.99
CA ALA A 96 5.75 -4.32 -14.45
C ALA A 96 4.78 -4.93 -13.44
N MET A 97 3.57 -4.38 -13.38
CA MET A 97 2.48 -4.88 -12.53
C MET A 97 2.84 -4.90 -11.04
N SER A 98 3.61 -3.92 -10.60
CA SER A 98 3.94 -3.71 -9.20
C SER A 98 3.97 -2.22 -8.87
N GLY A 99 3.76 -1.90 -7.61
CA GLY A 99 3.78 -0.51 -7.17
C GLY A 99 3.56 -0.36 -5.68
N ALA A 100 3.48 0.89 -5.24
CA ALA A 100 3.35 1.24 -3.83
C ALA A 100 2.45 2.46 -3.65
N SER A 101 1.85 2.54 -2.47
CA SER A 101 1.10 3.72 -2.04
C SER A 101 1.80 4.32 -0.81
N PRO A 102 2.80 5.20 -1.01
CA PRO A 102 3.46 5.86 0.12
C PRO A 102 2.48 6.76 0.87
N ASP A 103 2.73 7.00 2.14
CA ASP A 103 1.87 7.87 2.95
C ASP A 103 2.09 9.35 2.66
N GLY A 104 3.20 9.70 2.01
CA GLY A 104 3.45 11.03 1.52
C GLY A 104 4.79 11.17 0.83
N PHE A 105 4.94 12.29 0.11
CA PHE A 105 6.20 12.70 -0.50
C PHE A 105 6.76 13.92 0.20
N ILE A 106 8.09 13.99 0.28
CA ILE A 106 8.82 15.16 0.76
C ILE A 106 9.72 15.62 -0.37
N ALA A 107 9.46 16.80 -0.93
CA ALA A 107 10.16 17.31 -2.11
C ALA A 107 10.13 16.30 -3.26
N ASP A 108 11.20 16.19 -4.05
CA ASP A 108 11.25 15.33 -5.24
C ASP A 108 11.76 13.91 -4.95
N ASP A 109 12.42 13.70 -3.84
CA ASP A 109 13.16 12.47 -3.56
C ASP A 109 12.86 11.84 -2.20
N GLY A 110 12.07 12.49 -1.36
CA GLY A 110 11.75 12.00 -0.02
C GLY A 110 10.40 11.29 0.04
N LEU A 111 10.33 10.27 0.89
CA LEU A 111 9.10 9.56 1.22
C LEU A 111 8.88 9.59 2.72
N VAL A 112 7.63 9.56 3.12
CA VAL A 112 7.26 9.37 4.53
C VAL A 112 6.30 8.19 4.63
N GLU A 113 6.55 7.35 5.61
CA GLU A 113 5.68 6.25 6.01
C GLU A 113 5.19 6.52 7.42
N ILE A 114 3.89 6.40 7.65
CA ILE A 114 3.25 6.75 8.91
C ILE A 114 2.64 5.52 9.54
N LYS A 115 2.99 5.29 10.80
CA LYS A 115 2.42 4.21 11.60
C LYS A 115 1.78 4.82 12.84
N CYS A 116 0.50 4.53 13.05
CA CYS A 116 -0.25 4.99 14.20
C CYS A 116 -0.74 3.78 15.00
N PRO A 117 0.13 3.18 15.83
CA PRO A 117 -0.29 2.04 16.64
C PRO A 117 -1.33 2.46 17.68
N GLN A 118 -2.18 1.51 18.05
CA GLN A 118 -3.21 1.70 19.06
C GLN A 118 -2.63 1.56 20.48
#